data_9bdeb99170865979bd8f0828b1ae7e94
#
_entry.id   9bdeb99170865979bd8f0828b1ae7e94
#
_cell.length_a   1.000
_cell.length_b   1.000
_cell.length_c   1.000
_cell.angle_alpha   90.00
_cell.angle_beta   90.00
_cell.angle_gamma   90.00
#
_symmetry.space_group_name_H-M   'P 1'
#
loop_
_entity.id
_entity.type
_entity.pdbx_description
1 polymer ?
#
loop_
_entity_poly.entity_id
_entity_poly.type
_entity_poly.pdbx_seq_one_letter_code
_entity_poly.pdbx_strand_id
1 'polypeptide(L)'
;MGIFDDVNNWEKTEGAKIISSIIDVADPVILDYGCGAGNYSFAAAYAFDQKCKVYAVDINRQCLDYISEKAKSEKIGCIDAVEGREDYRQDFDSDTFDLVIYADMFHGEEKIYGGFHRFIMIEEAKRTLKKGGTLAVLPFHLSNFRDKDRKKSKYTYKKLIDEITEYGFAYIDNELQGIHFEKVYSPYYQQKGGITFESLERGKLLIFEK
;
A
#
# COMPACT_ATOMS: atom_id res chain seq x y z
N MET A 1 22.88 9.83 -8.96
CA MET A 1 21.49 9.83 -8.45
C MET A 1 21.37 8.61 -7.58
N GLY A 2 21.05 8.76 -6.31
CA GLY A 2 20.92 7.63 -5.39
C GLY A 2 19.52 7.03 -5.45
N ILE A 3 19.32 5.81 -5.01
CA ILE A 3 18.00 5.15 -5.00
C ILE A 3 16.92 5.98 -4.28
N PHE A 4 17.31 6.77 -3.28
CA PHE A 4 16.39 7.65 -2.57
C PHE A 4 15.91 8.80 -3.46
N ASP A 5 16.78 9.32 -4.33
CA ASP A 5 16.39 10.36 -5.31
C ASP A 5 15.36 9.78 -6.29
N ASP A 6 15.55 8.53 -6.72
CA ASP A 6 14.65 7.84 -7.65
C ASP A 6 13.29 7.53 -7.00
N VAL A 7 13.27 7.09 -5.74
CA VAL A 7 12.02 6.85 -4.99
C VAL A 7 11.28 8.15 -4.72
N ASN A 8 11.97 9.19 -4.25
CA ASN A 8 11.38 10.51 -4.03
C ASN A 8 10.84 11.11 -5.34
N ASN A 9 11.52 10.88 -6.46
CA ASN A 9 11.03 11.31 -7.76
C ASN A 9 9.76 10.54 -8.17
N TRP A 10 9.73 9.22 -7.94
CA TRP A 10 8.55 8.40 -8.20
C TRP A 10 7.34 8.86 -7.39
N GLU A 11 7.50 9.14 -6.10
CA GLU A 11 6.44 9.65 -5.24
C GLU A 11 5.79 10.93 -5.80
N LYS A 12 6.62 11.83 -6.34
CA LYS A 12 6.21 13.15 -6.89
C LYS A 12 5.66 13.07 -8.31
N THR A 13 5.88 11.99 -9.03
CA THR A 13 5.56 11.86 -10.45
C THR A 13 4.61 10.70 -10.73
N GLU A 14 5.14 9.49 -11.00
CA GLU A 14 4.36 8.32 -11.37
C GLU A 14 3.42 7.88 -10.24
N GLY A 15 3.92 7.84 -9.00
CA GLY A 15 3.12 7.47 -7.82
C GLY A 15 1.94 8.42 -7.59
N ALA A 16 2.22 9.72 -7.59
CA ALA A 16 1.17 10.73 -7.46
C ALA A 16 0.12 10.63 -8.58
N LYS A 17 0.57 10.41 -9.83
CA LYS A 17 -0.32 10.23 -10.97
C LYS A 17 -1.19 8.98 -10.84
N ILE A 18 -0.63 7.86 -10.35
CA ILE A 18 -1.39 6.64 -10.07
C ILE A 18 -2.48 6.94 -9.05
N ILE A 19 -2.14 7.54 -7.91
CA ILE A 19 -3.11 7.83 -6.84
C ILE A 19 -4.22 8.76 -7.34
N SER A 20 -3.89 9.84 -8.03
CA SER A 20 -4.90 10.77 -8.57
C SER A 20 -5.77 10.17 -9.67
N SER A 21 -5.35 9.05 -10.30
CA SER A 21 -6.13 8.38 -11.33
C SER A 21 -7.14 7.35 -10.79
N ILE A 22 -7.03 6.96 -9.53
CA ILE A 22 -7.87 5.91 -8.94
C ILE A 22 -8.99 6.46 -8.03
N ILE A 23 -8.92 7.72 -7.64
CA ILE A 23 -10.00 8.40 -6.92
C ILE A 23 -10.17 9.83 -7.44
N ASP A 24 -11.42 10.28 -7.55
CA ASP A 24 -11.78 11.65 -7.94
C ASP A 24 -12.63 12.28 -6.81
N VAL A 25 -11.96 12.58 -5.71
CA VAL A 25 -12.56 13.15 -4.49
C VAL A 25 -11.75 14.36 -4.06
N ALA A 26 -12.42 15.47 -3.77
CA ALA A 26 -11.77 16.65 -3.19
C ALA A 26 -11.43 16.37 -1.71
N ASP A 27 -10.20 16.75 -1.30
CA ASP A 27 -9.71 16.61 0.06
C ASP A 27 -9.90 15.18 0.65
N PRO A 28 -9.43 14.12 -0.03
CA PRO A 28 -9.73 12.74 0.36
C PRO A 28 -9.08 12.34 1.68
N VAL A 29 -9.74 11.42 2.39
CA VAL A 29 -9.18 10.72 3.56
C VAL A 29 -8.67 9.35 3.11
N ILE A 30 -7.39 9.10 3.30
CA ILE A 30 -6.66 7.97 2.73
C ILE A 30 -6.02 7.16 3.86
N LEU A 31 -6.13 5.83 3.77
CA LEU A 31 -5.41 4.89 4.61
C LEU A 31 -4.36 4.15 3.78
N ASP A 32 -3.10 4.26 4.17
CA ASP A 32 -1.99 3.43 3.69
C ASP A 32 -1.60 2.46 4.81
N TYR A 33 -2.09 1.23 4.74
CA TYR A 33 -1.94 0.24 5.81
C TYR A 33 -0.84 -0.77 5.48
N GLY A 34 0.13 -0.90 6.39
CA GLY A 34 1.40 -1.56 6.12
C GLY A 34 2.31 -0.66 5.29
N CYS A 35 2.31 0.65 5.61
CA CYS A 35 2.88 1.70 4.78
C CYS A 35 4.41 1.63 4.62
N GLY A 36 5.11 0.86 5.46
CA GLY A 36 6.57 0.81 5.44
C GLY A 36 7.19 2.21 5.56
N ALA A 37 8.04 2.60 4.62
CA ALA A 37 8.63 3.94 4.58
C ALA A 37 7.68 5.03 4.02
N GLY A 38 6.42 4.71 3.78
CA GLY A 38 5.38 5.66 3.39
C GLY A 38 5.40 6.10 1.94
N ASN A 39 5.96 5.33 1.02
CA ASN A 39 6.07 5.78 -0.37
C ASN A 39 4.70 6.05 -1.01
N TYR A 40 3.70 5.20 -0.76
CA TYR A 40 2.32 5.45 -1.22
C TYR A 40 1.66 6.59 -0.43
N SER A 41 1.99 6.74 0.86
CA SER A 41 1.53 7.89 1.67
C SER A 41 2.04 9.22 1.14
N PHE A 42 3.33 9.30 0.78
CA PHE A 42 3.90 10.50 0.17
C PHE A 42 3.37 10.73 -1.24
N ALA A 43 3.21 9.68 -2.05
CA ALA A 43 2.59 9.77 -3.36
C ALA A 43 1.16 10.34 -3.26
N ALA A 44 0.38 9.93 -2.26
CA ALA A 44 -0.94 10.47 -2.00
C ALA A 44 -0.90 11.96 -1.60
N ALA A 45 0.02 12.35 -0.72
CA ALA A 45 0.19 13.75 -0.35
C ALA A 45 0.50 14.65 -1.57
N TYR A 46 1.36 14.18 -2.47
CA TYR A 46 1.69 14.91 -3.69
C TYR A 46 0.55 14.91 -4.72
N ALA A 47 -0.19 13.81 -4.83
CA ALA A 47 -1.32 13.67 -5.76
C ALA A 47 -2.39 14.77 -5.56
N PHE A 48 -2.58 15.20 -4.32
CA PHE A 48 -3.60 16.17 -3.93
C PHE A 48 -3.04 17.51 -3.45
N ASP A 49 -1.78 17.84 -3.78
CA ASP A 49 -1.12 19.08 -3.32
C ASP A 49 -1.25 19.29 -1.79
N GLN A 50 -1.18 18.20 -1.02
CA GLN A 50 -1.39 18.14 0.43
C GLN A 50 -2.83 18.52 0.90
N LYS A 51 -3.77 18.63 -0.01
CA LYS A 51 -5.20 18.79 0.28
C LYS A 51 -5.85 17.42 0.45
N CYS A 52 -5.38 16.68 1.43
CA CYS A 52 -5.86 15.35 1.79
C CYS A 52 -5.52 15.08 3.25
N LYS A 53 -6.05 13.99 3.79
CA LYS A 53 -5.59 13.43 5.07
C LYS A 53 -5.12 12.00 4.82
N VAL A 54 -3.87 11.70 5.14
CA VAL A 54 -3.28 10.37 4.98
C VAL A 54 -2.95 9.80 6.35
N TYR A 55 -3.47 8.62 6.64
CA TYR A 55 -3.08 7.82 7.78
C TYR A 55 -2.12 6.73 7.28
N ALA A 56 -0.84 6.88 7.63
CA ALA A 56 0.23 5.93 7.33
C ALA A 56 0.38 4.97 8.52
N VAL A 57 -0.12 3.75 8.36
CA VAL A 57 -0.21 2.76 9.45
C VAL A 57 0.81 1.65 9.25
N ASP A 58 1.64 1.39 10.26
CA ASP A 58 2.57 0.25 10.29
C ASP A 58 2.80 -0.22 11.73
N ILE A 59 3.17 -1.49 11.92
CA ILE A 59 3.59 -2.03 13.22
C ILE A 59 5.06 -1.72 13.51
N ASN A 60 5.84 -1.37 12.49
CA ASN A 60 7.25 -1.08 12.61
C ASN A 60 7.48 0.39 12.97
N ARG A 61 7.82 0.62 14.24
CA ARG A 61 8.09 1.95 14.77
C ARG A 61 9.16 2.72 14.00
N GLN A 62 10.20 2.04 13.50
CA GLN A 62 11.26 2.70 12.73
C GLN A 62 10.74 3.27 11.40
N CYS A 63 9.77 2.60 10.78
CA CYS A 63 9.10 3.12 9.59
C CYS A 63 8.29 4.37 9.91
N LEU A 64 7.54 4.36 11.00
CA LEU A 64 6.73 5.51 11.43
C LEU A 64 7.58 6.72 11.81
N ASP A 65 8.70 6.50 12.51
CA ASP A 65 9.66 7.55 12.85
C ASP A 65 10.26 8.16 11.58
N TYR A 66 10.65 7.31 10.60
CA TYR A 66 11.15 7.78 9.30
C TYR A 66 10.12 8.64 8.55
N ILE A 67 8.86 8.19 8.49
CA ILE A 67 7.77 8.96 7.84
C ILE A 67 7.62 10.32 8.52
N SER A 68 7.59 10.35 9.85
CA SER A 68 7.43 11.57 10.63
C SER A 68 8.58 12.56 10.38
N GLU A 69 9.82 12.08 10.34
CA GLU A 69 11.00 12.89 10.05
C GLU A 69 10.99 13.41 8.61
N LYS A 70 10.69 12.55 7.63
CA LYS A 70 10.61 12.93 6.21
C LYS A 70 9.50 13.94 5.99
N ALA A 71 8.30 13.71 6.52
CA ALA A 71 7.17 14.63 6.40
C ALA A 71 7.52 16.02 6.98
N LYS A 72 8.17 16.06 8.14
CA LYS A 72 8.65 17.30 8.74
C LYS A 72 9.69 18.02 7.87
N SER A 73 10.67 17.27 7.34
CA SER A 73 11.75 17.84 6.50
C SER A 73 11.23 18.41 5.17
N GLU A 74 10.22 17.75 4.58
CA GLU A 74 9.59 18.15 3.32
C GLU A 74 8.38 19.09 3.52
N LYS A 75 8.07 19.45 4.78
CA LYS A 75 6.94 20.32 5.17
C LYS A 75 5.58 19.77 4.70
N ILE A 76 5.41 18.46 4.78
CA ILE A 76 4.15 17.77 4.47
C ILE A 76 3.36 17.60 5.77
N GLY A 77 2.26 18.32 5.90
CA GLY A 77 1.44 18.35 7.13
C GLY A 77 0.21 17.44 7.09
N CYS A 78 -0.06 16.77 5.98
CA CYS A 78 -1.29 15.97 5.81
C CYS A 78 -1.12 14.49 6.13
N ILE A 79 0.08 14.02 6.50
CA ILE A 79 0.37 12.62 6.82
C ILE A 79 0.46 12.44 8.34
N ASP A 80 -0.35 11.54 8.90
CA ASP A 80 -0.22 11.05 10.28
C ASP A 80 0.36 9.64 10.28
N ALA A 81 1.50 9.45 10.93
CA ALA A 81 2.09 8.14 11.17
C ALA A 81 1.44 7.50 12.41
N VAL A 82 0.80 6.36 12.23
CA VAL A 82 -0.02 5.70 13.25
C VAL A 82 0.47 4.27 13.48
N GLU A 83 0.63 3.87 14.74
CA GLU A 83 1.00 2.51 15.09
C GLU A 83 -0.16 1.54 14.82
N GLY A 84 0.10 0.51 14.01
CA GLY A 84 -0.87 -0.51 13.65
C GLY A 84 -0.96 -1.61 14.70
N ARG A 85 -2.01 -2.44 14.58
CA ARG A 85 -2.26 -3.60 15.45
C ARG A 85 -1.74 -4.88 14.81
N GLU A 86 -1.22 -5.78 15.64
CA GLU A 86 -0.75 -7.10 15.21
C GLU A 86 -1.88 -8.02 14.70
N ASP A 87 -3.14 -7.75 15.12
CA ASP A 87 -4.31 -8.52 14.71
C ASP A 87 -4.94 -8.03 13.39
N TYR A 88 -4.30 -7.10 12.68
CA TYR A 88 -4.73 -6.48 11.42
C TYR A 88 -6.05 -5.70 11.48
N ARG A 89 -6.64 -5.53 12.67
CA ARG A 89 -7.80 -4.66 12.84
C ARG A 89 -7.38 -3.20 12.88
N GLN A 90 -8.33 -2.34 12.56
CA GLN A 90 -8.08 -0.91 12.45
C GLN A 90 -8.92 -0.15 13.47
N ASP A 91 -8.27 0.74 14.24
CA ASP A 91 -8.93 1.58 15.25
C ASP A 91 -9.51 2.85 14.60
N PHE A 92 -10.20 2.68 13.46
CA PHE A 92 -10.90 3.74 12.75
C PHE A 92 -12.40 3.44 12.70
N ASP A 93 -13.20 4.50 12.63
CA ASP A 93 -14.65 4.37 12.47
C ASP A 93 -15.02 3.78 11.09
N SER A 94 -16.23 3.24 10.99
CA SER A 94 -16.79 2.83 9.70
C SER A 94 -16.96 4.03 8.77
N ASP A 95 -16.89 3.79 7.46
CA ASP A 95 -17.12 4.81 6.43
C ASP A 95 -16.25 6.08 6.58
N THR A 96 -14.97 5.88 6.96
CA THR A 96 -13.99 6.96 7.17
C THR A 96 -13.23 7.31 5.91
N PHE A 97 -12.79 6.31 5.14
CA PHE A 97 -11.81 6.50 4.07
C PHE A 97 -12.45 6.57 2.68
N ASP A 98 -11.90 7.43 1.84
CA ASP A 98 -12.17 7.47 0.41
C ASP A 98 -11.30 6.48 -0.35
N LEU A 99 -10.08 6.22 0.16
CA LEU A 99 -9.13 5.27 -0.40
C LEU A 99 -8.45 4.47 0.72
N VAL A 100 -8.39 3.15 0.56
CA VAL A 100 -7.55 2.25 1.36
C VAL A 100 -6.52 1.60 0.45
N ILE A 101 -5.25 1.65 0.83
CA ILE A 101 -4.12 1.09 0.08
C ILE A 101 -3.52 -0.07 0.90
N TYR A 102 -3.38 -1.23 0.25
CA TYR A 102 -2.65 -2.39 0.74
C TYR A 102 -1.54 -2.74 -0.25
N ALA A 103 -0.36 -2.15 -0.06
CA ALA A 103 0.82 -2.45 -0.87
C ALA A 103 1.70 -3.48 -0.16
N ASP A 104 2.00 -4.58 -0.85
CA ASP A 104 2.82 -5.70 -0.34
C ASP A 104 2.30 -6.39 0.93
N MET A 105 1.02 -6.21 1.26
CA MET A 105 0.40 -6.78 2.46
C MET A 105 -0.25 -8.14 2.24
N PHE A 106 -0.65 -8.47 1.01
CA PHE A 106 -1.28 -9.74 0.69
C PHE A 106 -0.28 -10.78 0.22
N HIS A 107 0.04 -11.72 1.12
CA HIS A 107 0.91 -12.86 0.81
C HIS A 107 0.07 -14.07 0.37
N GLY A 108 0.55 -14.79 -0.64
CA GLY A 108 -0.13 -15.99 -1.17
C GLY A 108 0.04 -17.24 -0.31
N GLU A 109 0.90 -17.22 0.73
CA GLU A 109 1.15 -18.38 1.57
C GLU A 109 0.40 -18.33 2.90
N GLU A 110 -0.52 -19.29 3.08
CA GLU A 110 -1.24 -19.50 4.34
C GLU A 110 -0.30 -19.87 5.51
N LYS A 111 0.85 -20.48 5.21
CA LYS A 111 1.77 -21.02 6.21
C LYS A 111 2.64 -19.97 6.91
N ILE A 112 2.89 -18.83 6.29
CA ILE A 112 3.79 -17.81 6.84
C ILE A 112 3.06 -16.94 7.88
N TYR A 113 1.79 -16.62 7.64
CA TYR A 113 0.99 -15.71 8.48
C TYR A 113 -0.37 -16.31 8.89
N GLY A 114 -0.55 -17.64 8.81
CA GLY A 114 -1.81 -18.28 9.16
C GLY A 114 -2.95 -18.09 8.14
N GLY A 115 -2.70 -17.43 7.00
CA GLY A 115 -3.64 -17.28 5.89
C GLY A 115 -4.88 -16.40 6.14
N PHE A 116 -5.16 -16.08 7.39
CA PHE A 116 -6.39 -15.37 7.77
C PHE A 116 -6.23 -13.85 7.76
N HIS A 117 -5.01 -13.32 7.80
CA HIS A 117 -4.78 -11.88 7.89
C HIS A 117 -5.42 -11.10 6.73
N ARG A 118 -5.33 -11.61 5.50
CA ARG A 118 -5.92 -10.94 4.33
C ARG A 118 -7.44 -10.84 4.40
N PHE A 119 -8.11 -11.85 4.98
CA PHE A 119 -9.56 -11.80 5.16
C PHE A 119 -9.97 -10.75 6.18
N ILE A 120 -9.24 -10.66 7.30
CA ILE A 120 -9.44 -9.59 8.29
C ILE A 120 -9.22 -8.22 7.65
N MET A 121 -8.16 -8.07 6.84
CA MET A 121 -7.88 -6.83 6.13
C MET A 121 -8.97 -6.46 5.12
N ILE A 122 -9.53 -7.43 4.39
CA ILE A 122 -10.64 -7.19 3.46
C ILE A 122 -11.90 -6.76 4.23
N GLU A 123 -12.22 -7.41 5.34
CA GLU A 123 -13.33 -7.01 6.22
C GLU A 123 -13.15 -5.59 6.77
N GLU A 124 -11.95 -5.26 7.24
CA GLU A 124 -11.65 -3.92 7.76
C GLU A 124 -11.70 -2.86 6.65
N ALA A 125 -11.19 -3.14 5.45
CA ALA A 125 -11.36 -2.24 4.31
C ALA A 125 -12.84 -2.03 3.96
N LYS A 126 -13.63 -3.13 3.96
CA LYS A 126 -15.08 -3.03 3.72
C LYS A 126 -15.78 -2.19 4.77
N ARG A 127 -15.39 -2.30 6.03
CA ARG A 127 -15.95 -1.54 7.14
C ARG A 127 -15.57 -0.06 7.07
N THR A 128 -14.28 0.23 6.87
CA THR A 128 -13.71 1.58 7.02
C THR A 128 -13.82 2.44 5.76
N LEU A 129 -13.96 1.86 4.57
CA LEU A 129 -14.22 2.61 3.34
C LEU A 129 -15.63 3.19 3.35
N LYS A 130 -15.77 4.40 2.85
CA LYS A 130 -17.06 5.01 2.51
C LYS A 130 -17.74 4.23 1.39
N LYS A 131 -19.05 4.40 1.23
CA LYS A 131 -19.77 3.89 0.06
C LYS A 131 -19.20 4.54 -1.21
N GLY A 132 -18.85 3.73 -2.21
CA GLY A 132 -18.15 4.18 -3.42
C GLY A 132 -16.67 4.48 -3.21
N GLY A 133 -16.14 4.20 -2.01
CA GLY A 133 -14.71 4.32 -1.73
C GLY A 133 -13.89 3.22 -2.41
N THR A 134 -12.63 3.52 -2.64
CA THR A 134 -11.71 2.68 -3.42
C THR A 134 -10.79 1.86 -2.52
N LEU A 135 -10.66 0.56 -2.81
CA LEU A 135 -9.62 -0.31 -2.27
C LEU A 135 -8.57 -0.55 -3.37
N ALA A 136 -7.32 -0.16 -3.12
CA ALA A 136 -6.17 -0.41 -3.98
C ALA A 136 -5.26 -1.47 -3.36
N VAL A 137 -5.04 -2.57 -4.07
CA VAL A 137 -4.22 -3.69 -3.60
C VAL A 137 -3.08 -3.95 -4.57
N LEU A 138 -1.84 -3.81 -4.10
CA LEU A 138 -0.66 -4.33 -4.75
C LEU A 138 -0.25 -5.63 -4.06
N PRO A 139 -0.54 -6.80 -4.65
CA PRO A 139 -0.25 -8.08 -4.01
C PRO A 139 1.26 -8.33 -3.94
N PHE A 140 1.72 -8.85 -2.82
CA PHE A 140 3.11 -9.18 -2.62
C PHE A 140 3.57 -10.26 -3.62
N HIS A 141 4.40 -9.87 -4.58
CA HIS A 141 5.09 -10.76 -5.55
C HIS A 141 4.26 -11.93 -6.11
N LEU A 142 2.93 -11.80 -6.26
CA LEU A 142 2.07 -12.90 -6.69
C LEU A 142 2.45 -13.49 -8.05
N SER A 143 2.90 -12.65 -8.99
CA SER A 143 3.31 -13.09 -10.31
C SER A 143 4.60 -13.90 -10.32
N ASN A 144 5.47 -13.62 -9.33
CA ASN A 144 6.79 -14.24 -9.19
C ASN A 144 6.95 -15.05 -7.90
N PHE A 145 5.87 -15.13 -7.11
CA PHE A 145 5.92 -15.81 -5.82
C PHE A 145 6.31 -17.28 -5.99
N ARG A 146 7.33 -17.68 -5.25
CA ARG A 146 7.80 -19.07 -5.20
C ARG A 146 7.85 -19.49 -3.73
N ASP A 147 7.30 -20.66 -3.44
CA ASP A 147 7.45 -21.27 -2.13
C ASP A 147 8.93 -21.58 -1.80
N LYS A 148 9.21 -22.10 -0.61
CA LYS A 148 10.56 -22.45 -0.18
C LYS A 148 11.30 -23.40 -1.14
N ASP A 149 10.54 -24.19 -1.90
CA ASP A 149 11.05 -25.13 -2.91
C ASP A 149 11.17 -24.49 -4.30
N ARG A 150 11.01 -23.17 -4.42
CA ARG A 150 11.01 -22.41 -5.66
C ARG A 150 9.92 -22.82 -6.67
N LYS A 151 8.85 -23.46 -6.23
CA LYS A 151 7.69 -23.74 -7.04
C LYS A 151 6.82 -22.48 -7.14
N LYS A 152 6.16 -22.29 -8.30
CA LYS A 152 5.19 -21.20 -8.46
C LYS A 152 4.06 -21.36 -7.45
N SER A 153 3.67 -20.28 -6.80
CA SER A 153 2.48 -20.25 -5.96
C SER A 153 1.24 -20.65 -6.78
N LYS A 154 0.35 -21.41 -6.17
CA LYS A 154 -0.99 -21.67 -6.71
C LYS A 154 -1.95 -20.49 -6.51
N TYR A 155 -1.54 -19.49 -5.74
CA TYR A 155 -2.30 -18.27 -5.51
C TYR A 155 -2.07 -17.31 -6.67
N THR A 156 -3.13 -16.83 -7.29
CA THR A 156 -3.09 -16.03 -8.54
C THR A 156 -3.85 -14.72 -8.36
N TYR A 157 -3.61 -13.74 -9.23
CA TYR A 157 -4.41 -12.51 -9.28
C TYR A 157 -5.91 -12.82 -9.36
N LYS A 158 -6.31 -13.78 -10.23
CA LYS A 158 -7.71 -14.17 -10.33
C LYS A 158 -8.28 -14.63 -9.00
N LYS A 159 -7.57 -15.50 -8.28
CA LYS A 159 -8.02 -15.99 -6.98
C LYS A 159 -8.16 -14.85 -5.96
N LEU A 160 -7.22 -13.90 -5.92
CA LEU A 160 -7.30 -12.74 -5.05
C LEU A 160 -8.48 -11.83 -5.41
N ILE A 161 -8.69 -11.61 -6.72
CA ILE A 161 -9.85 -10.83 -7.19
C ILE A 161 -11.16 -11.51 -6.76
N ASP A 162 -11.28 -12.83 -6.97
CA ASP A 162 -12.44 -13.60 -6.56
C ASP A 162 -12.66 -13.50 -5.04
N GLU A 163 -11.62 -13.65 -4.22
CA GLU A 163 -11.69 -13.51 -2.75
C GLU A 163 -12.19 -12.12 -2.33
N ILE A 164 -11.67 -11.06 -2.90
CA ILE A 164 -12.09 -9.68 -2.54
C ILE A 164 -13.53 -9.40 -3.01
N THR A 165 -13.90 -9.88 -4.20
CA THR A 165 -15.25 -9.69 -4.72
C THR A 165 -16.32 -10.46 -3.93
N GLU A 166 -15.99 -11.60 -3.32
CA GLU A 166 -16.87 -12.33 -2.41
C GLU A 166 -17.28 -11.50 -1.18
N TYR A 167 -16.45 -10.53 -0.76
CA TYR A 167 -16.80 -9.56 0.28
C TYR A 167 -17.66 -8.39 -0.22
N GLY A 168 -18.09 -8.43 -1.47
CA GLY A 168 -19.01 -7.44 -2.07
C GLY A 168 -18.31 -6.18 -2.58
N PHE A 169 -17.04 -6.27 -2.95
CA PHE A 169 -16.35 -5.25 -3.74
C PHE A 169 -16.56 -5.49 -5.22
N ALA A 170 -16.65 -4.42 -6.01
CA ALA A 170 -16.64 -4.46 -7.46
C ALA A 170 -15.21 -4.32 -7.97
N TYR A 171 -14.69 -5.31 -8.72
CA TYR A 171 -13.37 -5.20 -9.34
C TYR A 171 -13.40 -4.26 -10.55
N ILE A 172 -12.47 -3.31 -10.59
CA ILE A 172 -12.26 -2.39 -11.69
C ILE A 172 -11.05 -2.87 -12.49
N ASP A 173 -11.28 -3.41 -13.70
CA ASP A 173 -10.17 -3.86 -14.55
C ASP A 173 -9.38 -2.65 -15.09
N ASN A 174 -8.06 -2.67 -14.91
CA ASN A 174 -7.16 -1.58 -15.28
C ASN A 174 -5.77 -2.10 -15.63
N GLU A 175 -4.95 -1.24 -16.23
CA GLU A 175 -3.56 -1.50 -16.61
C GLU A 175 -2.54 -0.85 -15.66
N LEU A 176 -2.97 -0.36 -14.50
CA LEU A 176 -2.09 0.33 -13.54
C LEU A 176 -1.10 -0.65 -12.93
N GLN A 177 0.14 -0.17 -12.80
CA GLN A 177 1.23 -0.92 -12.20
C GLN A 177 1.77 -0.20 -10.97
N GLY A 178 1.73 -0.89 -9.82
CA GLY A 178 2.41 -0.46 -8.61
C GLY A 178 3.87 -0.92 -8.57
N ILE A 179 4.63 -0.41 -7.63
CA ILE A 179 6.02 -0.77 -7.39
C ILE A 179 6.14 -1.41 -6.01
N HIS A 180 6.83 -2.53 -5.95
CA HIS A 180 7.19 -3.19 -4.72
C HIS A 180 8.46 -2.57 -4.15
N PHE A 181 8.34 -1.98 -2.95
CA PHE A 181 9.43 -1.27 -2.28
C PHE A 181 10.08 -2.07 -1.13
N GLU A 182 9.70 -3.31 -0.92
CA GLU A 182 10.12 -4.11 0.25
C GLU A 182 11.62 -4.04 0.54
N LYS A 183 12.43 -4.08 -0.51
CA LYS A 183 13.88 -4.04 -0.37
C LYS A 183 14.45 -2.65 -0.04
N VAL A 184 13.64 -1.61 -0.20
CA VAL A 184 14.05 -0.20 0.01
C VAL A 184 13.71 0.26 1.43
N TYR A 185 12.69 -0.29 2.06
CA TYR A 185 12.23 0.16 3.38
C TYR A 185 13.08 -0.28 4.54
N SER A 186 13.71 -1.43 4.42
CA SER A 186 14.50 -1.92 5.54
C SER A 186 15.68 -0.98 5.76
N PRO A 187 15.84 -0.40 6.97
CA PRO A 187 17.03 0.35 7.32
C PRO A 187 18.31 -0.44 7.05
N TYR A 188 18.23 -1.75 7.13
CA TYR A 188 19.31 -2.68 6.79
C TYR A 188 19.68 -2.64 5.31
N TYR A 189 18.72 -2.61 4.42
CA TYR A 189 18.97 -2.51 2.97
C TYR A 189 19.37 -1.11 2.55
N GLN A 190 18.82 -0.09 3.21
CA GLN A 190 19.20 1.30 3.01
C GLN A 190 20.69 1.53 3.33
N GLN A 191 21.20 0.89 4.39
CA GLN A 191 22.61 1.01 4.78
C GLN A 191 23.57 0.24 3.87
N LYS A 192 23.12 -0.82 3.20
CA LYS A 192 24.00 -1.68 2.39
C LYS A 192 24.20 -1.27 0.94
N GLY A 193 23.46 -0.29 0.45
CA GLY A 193 23.59 0.29 -0.91
C GLY A 193 23.77 -0.77 -2.00
N GLY A 194 22.84 -1.04 -2.81
CA GLY A 194 22.98 -2.06 -3.86
C GLY A 194 21.69 -2.36 -4.61
N ILE A 195 20.64 -1.65 -4.27
CA ILE A 195 19.36 -1.72 -4.98
C ILE A 195 19.17 -0.43 -5.74
N THR A 196 18.95 -0.51 -7.03
CA THR A 196 18.54 0.63 -7.87
C THR A 196 17.03 0.63 -8.03
N PHE A 197 16.46 1.77 -8.39
CA PHE A 197 15.03 1.87 -8.68
C PHE A 197 14.62 0.90 -9.80
N GLU A 198 15.45 0.71 -10.82
CA GLU A 198 15.22 -0.21 -11.94
C GLU A 198 15.22 -1.69 -11.48
N SER A 199 15.81 -2.01 -10.34
CA SER A 199 15.80 -3.36 -9.77
C SER A 199 14.55 -3.65 -8.94
N LEU A 200 13.68 -2.67 -8.71
CA LEU A 200 12.41 -2.87 -8.02
C LEU A 200 11.43 -3.61 -8.94
N GLU A 201 10.69 -4.54 -8.35
CA GLU A 201 9.69 -5.30 -9.08
C GLU A 201 8.44 -4.45 -9.28
N ARG A 202 7.87 -4.50 -10.48
CA ARG A 202 6.57 -3.93 -10.79
C ARG A 202 5.51 -5.02 -10.76
N GLY A 203 4.32 -4.67 -10.28
CA GLY A 203 3.17 -5.58 -10.22
C GLY A 203 1.87 -4.88 -10.55
N LYS A 204 0.86 -5.67 -10.94
CA LYS A 204 -0.48 -5.12 -11.23
C LYS A 204 -1.11 -4.60 -9.94
N LEU A 205 -1.48 -3.32 -9.94
CA LEU A 205 -2.28 -2.70 -8.89
C LEU A 205 -3.76 -3.03 -9.15
N LEU A 206 -4.37 -3.78 -8.25
CA LEU A 206 -5.77 -4.19 -8.34
C LEU A 206 -6.65 -3.13 -7.68
N ILE A 207 -7.67 -2.66 -8.38
CA ILE A 207 -8.58 -1.61 -7.91
C ILE A 207 -9.98 -2.18 -7.73
N PHE A 208 -10.59 -1.84 -6.60
CA PHE A 208 -11.94 -2.27 -6.25
C PHE A 208 -12.74 -1.10 -5.70
N GLU A 209 -14.06 -1.11 -5.94
CA GLU A 209 -15.02 -0.16 -5.37
C GLU A 209 -15.92 -0.86 -4.35
N LYS A 210 -16.19 -0.16 -3.21
CA LYS A 210 -17.12 -0.60 -2.16
C LYS A 210 -18.58 -0.34 -2.54
#